data_6171c7ea2cc6a12c454e84214151094e
#
_entry.id   6171c7ea2cc6a12c454e84214151094e
#
_cell.length_a   1.000
_cell.length_b   1.000
_cell.length_c   1.000
_cell.angle_alpha   90.00
_cell.angle_beta   90.00
_cell.angle_gamma   90.00
#
_symmetry.space_group_name_H-M   'P 1'
#
loop_
_entity.id
_entity.type
_entity.pdbx_description
1 polymer ?
#
loop_
_entity_poly.entity_id
_entity_poly.type
_entity_poly.pdbx_seq_one_letter_code
_entity_poly.pdbx_strand_id
1 'polypeptide(L)'
;MTVQTGSTLVPLERLVLPAALDGSSGANRAPVGTVKQLAAETDLEAVQAWLAEFHDSPHTFRSYRKEVERLLLWSFQERGKPLSGLLREDLARYEAFLEDPQPREVWCGARQPRENPAWRPFEGPLTAASRRQTLVILNSMFSYLMAAGYLASNPIALIRRRGRIAKTETTTVERFLEQEMWQYVLKFIDSMPRETQGQRARQERIRYLFSLLYLLGPRVSEVASHTMATFIERRGKWWWRVTGKGEKTALIPVNQEMIAALERYRTFIGLSALPDPEETTPLAPSIGGIRGITSNMLYRIVKGVVRRAADALEPTDPHKAQKLRRASTHWLRHTAVTHQTDAGIELRYVNRSARHANLETTKLYLHTEDDAWHEAMEKHKLQKDGEES
;
A
#
# COMPACT_ATOMS: atom_id res chain seq x y z
N MET A 1 8.70 26.59 34.77
CA MET A 1 10.01 26.10 34.33
C MET A 1 9.97 25.97 32.82
N THR A 2 10.63 26.88 32.17
CA THR A 2 10.69 26.97 30.70
C THR A 2 11.62 25.85 30.20
N VAL A 3 11.07 24.84 29.54
CA VAL A 3 11.86 23.79 28.87
C VAL A 3 12.65 24.45 27.75
N GLN A 4 13.96 24.25 27.74
CA GLN A 4 14.88 24.79 26.75
C GLN A 4 14.39 24.48 25.33
N THR A 5 14.05 25.52 24.59
CA THR A 5 13.82 25.50 23.14
C THR A 5 15.14 25.23 22.44
N GLY A 6 15.43 23.94 22.17
CA GLY A 6 16.66 23.56 21.50
C GLY A 6 16.86 22.04 21.32
N SER A 7 15.93 21.21 21.76
CA SER A 7 16.08 19.75 21.62
C SER A 7 15.79 19.33 20.17
N THR A 8 16.81 18.99 19.42
CA THR A 8 16.68 18.36 18.10
C THR A 8 15.98 17.02 18.27
N LEU A 9 14.83 16.82 17.61
CA LEU A 9 14.12 15.54 17.60
C LEU A 9 15.04 14.46 17.05
N VAL A 10 15.09 13.33 17.75
CA VAL A 10 15.93 12.18 17.34
C VAL A 10 15.06 10.93 17.13
N PRO A 11 15.47 10.04 16.23
CA PRO A 11 14.81 8.74 16.06
C PRO A 11 14.80 7.91 17.33
N LEU A 12 13.83 6.99 17.41
CA LEU A 12 13.58 6.13 18.57
C LEU A 12 14.84 5.38 19.06
N GLU A 13 15.71 4.99 18.14
CA GLU A 13 16.96 4.27 18.45
C GLU A 13 17.99 5.12 19.20
N ARG A 14 17.85 6.43 19.18
CA ARG A 14 18.73 7.39 19.87
C ARG A 14 18.02 8.13 20.98
N LEU A 15 16.76 7.79 21.22
CA LEU A 15 15.94 8.47 22.23
C LEU A 15 16.38 8.03 23.62
N VAL A 16 16.92 8.95 24.38
CA VAL A 16 17.25 8.77 25.80
C VAL A 16 16.28 9.63 26.59
N LEU A 17 15.53 9.01 27.49
CA LEU A 17 14.52 9.67 28.28
C LEU A 17 15.03 9.94 29.68
N PRO A 18 14.77 11.14 30.25
CA PRO A 18 14.99 11.36 31.65
C PRO A 18 14.07 10.45 32.48
N ALA A 19 14.51 10.04 33.68
CA ALA A 19 13.75 9.16 34.58
C ALA A 19 12.31 9.66 34.87
N ALA A 20 12.10 10.97 34.87
CA ALA A 20 10.76 11.56 35.05
C ALA A 20 9.82 11.31 33.86
N LEU A 21 10.35 10.92 32.69
CA LEU A 21 9.60 10.72 31.45
C LEU A 21 9.77 9.30 30.87
N ASP A 22 10.46 8.41 31.58
CA ASP A 22 10.70 7.04 31.15
C ASP A 22 9.48 6.11 31.26
N GLY A 23 8.45 6.56 32.01
CA GLY A 23 7.19 5.86 32.18
C GLY A 23 7.14 4.92 33.37
N SER A 24 8.18 4.84 34.18
CA SER A 24 8.20 4.04 35.41
C SER A 24 7.09 4.45 36.41
N SER A 25 6.67 5.73 36.38
CA SER A 25 5.65 6.32 37.27
C SER A 25 4.49 6.98 36.48
N GLY A 26 4.15 6.52 35.30
CA GLY A 26 3.07 7.09 34.47
C GLY A 26 1.69 6.90 35.12
N ALA A 27 0.80 7.90 35.01
CA ALA A 27 -0.54 7.89 35.61
C ALA A 27 -1.46 6.77 35.13
N ASN A 28 -1.20 6.20 33.94
CA ASN A 28 -1.94 5.09 33.36
C ASN A 28 -1.19 3.75 33.49
N ARG A 29 -0.20 3.66 34.35
CA ARG A 29 0.46 2.38 34.68
C ARG A 29 -0.53 1.44 35.37
N ALA A 30 -0.41 0.15 35.09
CA ALA A 30 -1.20 -0.85 35.80
C ALA A 30 -0.89 -0.81 37.32
N PRO A 31 -1.89 -1.03 38.18
CA PRO A 31 -1.72 -1.03 39.64
C PRO A 31 -0.64 -2.03 40.09
N VAL A 32 -0.02 -1.73 41.22
CA VAL A 32 0.91 -2.67 41.88
C VAL A 32 0.16 -3.96 42.21
N GLY A 33 0.75 -5.11 41.86
CA GLY A 33 0.12 -6.42 42.05
C GLY A 33 -0.62 -6.96 40.80
N THR A 34 -0.75 -6.15 39.73
CA THR A 34 -1.23 -6.64 38.44
C THR A 34 -0.24 -7.68 37.87
N VAL A 35 -0.75 -8.80 37.38
CA VAL A 35 0.06 -9.82 36.69
C VAL A 35 0.61 -9.20 35.40
N LYS A 36 1.93 -9.03 35.37
CA LYS A 36 2.63 -8.53 34.19
C LYS A 36 3.08 -9.69 33.28
N GLN A 37 2.83 -9.55 31.99
CA GLN A 37 3.33 -10.51 30.97
C GLN A 37 4.56 -9.95 30.25
N LEU A 38 4.97 -8.70 30.54
CA LEU A 38 6.17 -8.06 30.03
C LEU A 38 7.12 -7.76 31.17
N ALA A 39 8.42 -8.00 30.96
CA ALA A 39 9.48 -7.60 31.88
C ALA A 39 9.84 -6.10 31.80
N ALA A 40 9.13 -5.32 30.97
CA ALA A 40 9.41 -3.92 30.71
C ALA A 40 9.18 -3.05 31.96
N GLU A 41 10.17 -2.28 32.32
CA GLU A 41 10.11 -1.28 33.41
C GLU A 41 9.80 0.12 32.86
N THR A 42 10.24 0.41 31.64
CA THR A 42 10.07 1.71 30.97
C THR A 42 9.12 1.63 29.78
N ASP A 43 8.57 2.79 29.37
CA ASP A 43 7.71 2.91 28.20
C ASP A 43 8.43 2.49 26.91
N LEU A 44 9.72 2.80 26.79
CA LEU A 44 10.51 2.46 25.63
C LEU A 44 10.70 0.93 25.51
N GLU A 45 11.01 0.25 26.61
CA GLU A 45 11.10 -1.22 26.65
C GLU A 45 9.75 -1.88 26.29
N ALA A 46 8.65 -1.38 26.82
CA ALA A 46 7.31 -1.87 26.54
C ALA A 46 6.92 -1.71 25.05
N VAL A 47 7.26 -0.57 24.46
CA VAL A 47 7.07 -0.31 23.04
C VAL A 47 7.96 -1.21 22.18
N GLN A 48 9.22 -1.43 22.58
CA GLN A 48 10.12 -2.33 21.87
C GLN A 48 9.62 -3.78 21.91
N ALA A 49 9.10 -4.24 23.04
CA ALA A 49 8.49 -5.57 23.15
C ALA A 49 7.29 -5.73 22.21
N TRP A 50 6.40 -4.73 22.15
CA TRP A 50 5.30 -4.76 21.18
C TRP A 50 5.77 -4.73 19.72
N LEU A 51 6.78 -3.94 19.39
CA LEU A 51 7.32 -3.87 18.03
C LEU A 51 8.00 -5.19 17.61
N ALA A 52 8.57 -5.95 18.56
CA ALA A 52 9.20 -7.24 18.29
C ALA A 52 8.20 -8.27 17.74
N GLU A 53 6.91 -8.19 18.09
CA GLU A 53 5.84 -9.03 17.52
C GLU A 53 5.73 -8.93 15.99
N PHE A 54 6.31 -7.89 15.39
CA PHE A 54 6.25 -7.63 13.94
C PHE A 54 7.59 -7.84 13.23
N HIS A 55 8.55 -8.50 13.88
CA HIS A 55 9.90 -8.73 13.34
C HIS A 55 9.86 -9.43 11.97
N ASP A 56 9.00 -10.42 11.80
CA ASP A 56 8.84 -11.19 10.55
C ASP A 56 8.14 -10.41 9.43
N SER A 57 7.69 -9.19 9.72
CA SER A 57 7.01 -8.33 8.75
C SER A 57 7.67 -6.95 8.65
N PRO A 58 8.80 -6.79 7.93
CA PRO A 58 9.59 -5.56 7.91
C PRO A 58 8.83 -4.29 7.50
N HIS A 59 7.79 -4.43 6.66
CA HIS A 59 6.93 -3.30 6.27
C HIS A 59 5.99 -2.89 7.40
N THR A 60 5.38 -3.84 8.09
CA THR A 60 4.52 -3.59 9.26
C THR A 60 5.35 -2.98 10.39
N PHE A 61 6.49 -3.58 10.71
CA PHE A 61 7.43 -3.07 11.71
C PHE A 61 7.79 -1.61 11.46
N ARG A 62 8.25 -1.27 10.24
CA ARG A 62 8.61 0.12 9.89
C ARG A 62 7.44 1.09 9.99
N SER A 63 6.26 0.67 9.58
CA SER A 63 5.05 1.49 9.67
C SER A 63 4.65 1.74 11.13
N TYR A 64 4.65 0.69 11.94
CA TYR A 64 4.26 0.74 13.35
C TYR A 64 5.27 1.54 14.17
N ARG A 65 6.57 1.26 14.00
CA ARG A 65 7.64 2.04 14.63
C ARG A 65 7.50 3.53 14.36
N LYS A 66 7.25 3.91 13.09
CA LYS A 66 7.07 5.32 12.71
C LYS A 66 5.94 6.00 13.48
N GLU A 67 4.79 5.36 13.61
CA GLU A 67 3.63 5.97 14.26
C GLU A 67 3.82 6.07 15.79
N VAL A 68 4.44 5.05 16.40
CA VAL A 68 4.74 5.08 17.83
C VAL A 68 5.83 6.09 18.15
N GLU A 69 6.87 6.18 17.34
CA GLU A 69 7.93 7.19 17.44
C GLU A 69 7.35 8.60 17.43
N ARG A 70 6.44 8.89 16.51
CA ARG A 70 5.74 10.18 16.44
C ARG A 70 4.98 10.50 17.74
N LEU A 71 4.27 9.52 18.28
CA LEU A 71 3.54 9.71 19.55
C LEU A 71 4.49 9.92 20.72
N LEU A 72 5.56 9.13 20.84
CA LEU A 72 6.55 9.28 21.92
C LEU A 72 7.20 10.66 21.87
N LEU A 73 7.72 11.06 20.74
CA LEU A 73 8.33 12.38 20.57
C LEU A 73 7.37 13.51 20.92
N TRP A 74 6.12 13.43 20.46
CA TRP A 74 5.08 14.40 20.76
C TRP A 74 4.73 14.42 22.27
N SER A 75 4.64 13.25 22.89
CA SER A 75 4.34 13.12 24.32
C SER A 75 5.38 13.85 25.17
N PHE A 76 6.67 13.75 24.81
CA PHE A 76 7.74 14.43 25.51
C PHE A 76 7.79 15.92 25.21
N GLN A 77 7.84 16.25 23.92
CA GLN A 77 8.11 17.62 23.48
C GLN A 77 6.94 18.54 23.76
N GLU A 78 5.71 18.10 23.49
CA GLU A 78 4.51 18.93 23.57
C GLU A 78 3.75 18.75 24.89
N ARG A 79 3.87 17.59 25.53
CA ARG A 79 3.10 17.30 26.76
C ARG A 79 3.95 17.22 28.02
N GLY A 80 5.25 17.00 27.89
CA GLY A 80 6.13 16.74 29.05
C GLY A 80 5.66 15.52 29.85
N LYS A 81 5.11 14.51 29.18
CA LYS A 81 4.54 13.31 29.80
C LYS A 81 5.15 12.03 29.21
N PRO A 82 5.34 10.97 30.03
CA PRO A 82 5.62 9.65 29.49
C PRO A 82 4.43 9.10 28.71
N LEU A 83 4.64 8.08 27.87
CA LEU A 83 3.58 7.39 27.13
C LEU A 83 2.51 6.83 28.08
N SER A 84 2.95 6.18 29.16
CA SER A 84 2.08 5.65 30.23
C SER A 84 1.42 6.73 31.12
N GLY A 85 1.72 8.00 30.88
CA GLY A 85 1.04 9.16 31.48
C GLY A 85 -0.04 9.77 30.57
N LEU A 86 -0.19 9.28 29.34
CA LEU A 86 -1.16 9.82 28.41
C LEU A 86 -2.58 9.36 28.74
N LEU A 87 -3.50 10.33 28.73
CA LEU A 87 -4.92 10.13 28.92
C LEU A 87 -5.68 10.40 27.61
N ARG A 88 -6.99 10.15 27.64
CA ARG A 88 -7.86 10.35 26.47
C ARG A 88 -7.76 11.76 25.87
N GLU A 89 -7.71 12.78 26.72
CA GLU A 89 -7.63 14.19 26.32
C GLU A 89 -6.31 14.49 25.60
N ASP A 90 -5.22 13.84 26.01
CA ASP A 90 -3.92 13.97 25.35
C ASP A 90 -3.99 13.37 23.95
N LEU A 91 -4.62 12.19 23.77
CA LEU A 91 -4.77 11.56 22.46
C LEU A 91 -5.69 12.35 21.52
N ALA A 92 -6.70 13.03 22.04
CA ALA A 92 -7.53 13.95 21.26
C ALA A 92 -6.71 15.17 20.76
N ARG A 93 -5.81 15.70 21.58
CA ARG A 93 -4.87 16.76 21.18
C ARG A 93 -3.84 16.25 20.18
N TYR A 94 -3.37 15.02 20.33
CA TYR A 94 -2.48 14.39 19.37
C TYR A 94 -3.15 14.24 17.99
N GLU A 95 -4.41 13.82 17.93
CA GLU A 95 -5.16 13.73 16.67
C GLU A 95 -5.26 15.09 15.95
N ALA A 96 -5.52 16.17 16.72
CA ALA A 96 -5.51 17.53 16.18
C ALA A 96 -4.10 17.96 15.71
N PHE A 97 -3.06 17.63 16.49
CA PHE A 97 -1.68 17.90 16.12
C PHE A 97 -1.27 17.20 14.80
N LEU A 98 -1.71 15.97 14.56
CA LEU A 98 -1.43 15.27 13.32
C LEU A 98 -2.03 15.96 12.08
N GLU A 99 -3.05 16.78 12.24
CA GLU A 99 -3.66 17.56 11.18
C GLU A 99 -2.76 18.69 10.70
N ASP A 100 -2.06 19.36 11.63
CA ASP A 100 -1.06 20.38 11.32
C ASP A 100 0.03 20.40 12.40
N PRO A 101 1.09 19.59 12.26
CA PRO A 101 2.19 19.53 13.20
C PRO A 101 2.93 20.88 13.31
N GLN A 102 2.82 21.54 14.45
CA GLN A 102 3.44 22.83 14.76
C GLN A 102 4.40 22.72 15.94
N PRO A 103 5.51 23.48 15.97
CA PRO A 103 6.04 24.33 14.88
C PRO A 103 6.61 23.47 13.73
N ARG A 104 6.36 23.90 12.49
CA ARG A 104 6.73 23.11 11.31
C ARG A 104 8.22 22.84 11.18
N GLU A 105 9.05 23.81 11.52
CA GLU A 105 10.51 23.71 11.46
C GLU A 105 11.07 22.63 12.41
N VAL A 106 10.34 22.35 13.49
CA VAL A 106 10.71 21.30 14.45
C VAL A 106 10.21 19.93 13.98
N TRP A 107 8.97 19.85 13.52
CA TRP A 107 8.27 18.61 13.31
C TRP A 107 8.29 18.12 11.86
N CYS A 108 8.41 19.03 10.89
CA CYS A 108 8.27 18.71 9.47
C CYS A 108 9.56 18.99 8.69
N GLY A 109 9.86 18.13 7.72
CA GLY A 109 11.00 18.31 6.83
C GLY A 109 10.98 17.36 5.65
N ALA A 110 11.83 17.62 4.67
CA ALA A 110 12.03 16.70 3.56
C ALA A 110 12.52 15.35 4.08
N ARG A 111 12.14 14.27 3.41
CA ARG A 111 12.54 12.92 3.78
C ARG A 111 14.05 12.77 3.81
N GLN A 112 14.59 12.43 4.97
CA GLN A 112 16.01 12.22 5.22
C GLN A 112 16.27 10.82 5.80
N PRO A 113 17.50 10.27 5.65
CA PRO A 113 17.94 9.13 6.42
C PRO A 113 17.82 9.40 7.93
N ARG A 114 17.57 8.36 8.72
CA ARG A 114 17.34 8.49 10.17
C ARG A 114 18.59 9.00 10.91
N GLU A 115 19.75 8.77 10.35
CA GLU A 115 21.05 9.21 10.90
C GLU A 115 21.33 10.71 10.66
N ASN A 116 20.59 11.32 9.74
CA ASN A 116 20.81 12.71 9.36
C ASN A 116 20.25 13.67 10.42
N PRO A 117 21.00 14.68 10.88
CA PRO A 117 20.52 15.69 11.84
C PRO A 117 19.29 16.48 11.34
N ALA A 118 19.11 16.58 10.04
CA ALA A 118 17.93 17.21 9.45
C ALA A 118 16.69 16.27 9.38
N TRP A 119 16.79 15.05 9.93
CA TRP A 119 15.65 14.14 10.01
C TRP A 119 14.52 14.77 10.83
N ARG A 120 13.29 14.61 10.34
CA ARG A 120 12.06 15.04 11.02
C ARG A 120 11.03 13.91 10.96
N PRO A 121 10.14 13.78 11.97
CA PRO A 121 9.15 12.70 12.02
C PRO A 121 8.04 12.83 10.98
N PHE A 122 7.81 14.04 10.44
CA PHE A 122 6.79 14.30 9.43
C PHE A 122 7.39 14.92 8.18
N GLU A 123 6.80 14.62 7.02
CA GLU A 123 7.03 15.35 5.78
C GLU A 123 6.06 16.55 5.64
N GLY A 124 5.00 16.56 6.43
CA GLY A 124 3.95 17.59 6.49
C GLY A 124 2.68 17.08 7.17
N PRO A 125 1.59 17.85 7.12
CA PRO A 125 0.28 17.50 7.64
C PRO A 125 -0.23 16.14 7.16
N LEU A 126 -0.92 15.40 8.04
CA LEU A 126 -1.48 14.11 7.68
C LEU A 126 -2.92 14.23 7.15
N THR A 127 -3.20 13.51 6.06
CA THR A 127 -4.58 13.38 5.57
C THR A 127 -5.48 12.68 6.59
N ALA A 128 -6.80 12.89 6.52
CA ALA A 128 -7.76 12.23 7.39
C ALA A 128 -7.65 10.68 7.36
N ALA A 129 -7.33 10.08 6.18
CA ALA A 129 -7.08 8.66 6.06
C ALA A 129 -5.81 8.22 6.79
N SER A 130 -4.73 9.01 6.68
CA SER A 130 -3.47 8.74 7.39
C SER A 130 -3.64 8.87 8.90
N ARG A 131 -4.34 9.90 9.39
CA ARG A 131 -4.65 10.07 10.83
C ARG A 131 -5.44 8.88 11.38
N ARG A 132 -6.46 8.41 10.63
CA ARG A 132 -7.22 7.20 11.01
C ARG A 132 -6.33 5.97 11.11
N GLN A 133 -5.42 5.79 10.16
CA GLN A 133 -4.48 4.67 10.18
C GLN A 133 -3.52 4.76 11.38
N THR A 134 -3.00 5.95 11.68
CA THR A 134 -2.18 6.19 12.89
C THR A 134 -2.93 5.76 14.15
N LEU A 135 -4.18 6.20 14.33
CA LEU A 135 -4.97 5.83 15.50
C LEU A 135 -5.28 4.33 15.59
N VAL A 136 -5.46 3.64 14.45
CA VAL A 136 -5.62 2.18 14.42
C VAL A 136 -4.36 1.48 14.91
N ILE A 137 -3.19 1.92 14.47
CA ILE A 137 -1.90 1.35 14.89
C ILE A 137 -1.68 1.58 16.40
N LEU A 138 -1.87 2.81 16.85
CA LEU A 138 -1.70 3.17 18.27
C LEU A 138 -2.71 2.45 19.16
N ASN A 139 -3.95 2.28 18.72
CA ASN A 139 -4.94 1.48 19.43
C ASN A 139 -4.51 0.01 19.59
N SER A 140 -3.87 -0.57 18.57
CA SER A 140 -3.29 -1.92 18.67
C SER A 140 -2.19 -1.97 19.74
N MET A 141 -1.29 -0.99 19.76
CA MET A 141 -0.23 -0.89 20.78
C MET A 141 -0.82 -0.75 22.18
N PHE A 142 -1.70 0.21 22.43
CA PHE A 142 -2.28 0.43 23.74
C PHE A 142 -3.09 -0.78 24.23
N SER A 143 -3.80 -1.47 23.34
CA SER A 143 -4.52 -2.71 23.67
C SER A 143 -3.56 -3.84 24.07
N TYR A 144 -2.44 -3.99 23.38
CA TYR A 144 -1.40 -4.95 23.74
C TYR A 144 -0.79 -4.64 25.10
N LEU A 145 -0.39 -3.39 25.35
CA LEU A 145 0.22 -2.97 26.62
C LEU A 145 -0.76 -3.11 27.79
N MET A 146 -2.04 -2.89 27.57
CA MET A 146 -3.08 -3.12 28.57
C MET A 146 -3.25 -4.63 28.84
N ALA A 147 -3.36 -5.45 27.80
CA ALA A 147 -3.50 -6.91 27.94
C ALA A 147 -2.27 -7.55 28.59
N ALA A 148 -1.08 -6.96 28.37
CA ALA A 148 0.17 -7.40 28.97
C ALA A 148 0.35 -6.93 30.44
N GLY A 149 -0.62 -6.23 31.02
CA GLY A 149 -0.54 -5.73 32.39
C GLY A 149 0.48 -4.60 32.61
N TYR A 150 0.89 -3.92 31.53
CA TYR A 150 1.77 -2.75 31.61
C TYR A 150 0.99 -1.47 31.84
N LEU A 151 -0.15 -1.28 31.17
CA LEU A 151 -1.08 -0.16 31.32
C LEU A 151 -2.38 -0.60 31.98
N ALA A 152 -3.00 0.32 32.72
CA ALA A 152 -4.31 0.11 33.35
C ALA A 152 -5.45 0.20 32.32
N SER A 153 -5.31 1.05 31.30
CA SER A 153 -6.37 1.31 30.32
C SER A 153 -5.82 1.68 28.93
N ASN A 154 -6.66 1.51 27.91
CA ASN A 154 -6.37 2.00 26.57
C ASN A 154 -7.02 3.37 26.36
N PRO A 155 -6.24 4.49 26.32
CA PRO A 155 -6.80 5.83 26.23
C PRO A 155 -7.44 6.13 24.86
N ILE A 156 -7.14 5.35 23.81
CA ILE A 156 -7.74 5.49 22.48
C ILE A 156 -9.12 4.83 22.42
N ALA A 157 -9.38 3.79 23.21
CA ALA A 157 -10.63 3.04 23.16
C ALA A 157 -11.88 3.92 23.40
N LEU A 158 -11.73 4.99 24.19
CA LEU A 158 -12.79 5.94 24.49
C LEU A 158 -12.96 7.05 23.45
N ILE A 159 -12.06 7.14 22.47
CA ILE A 159 -12.22 8.09 21.38
C ILE A 159 -13.39 7.61 20.52
N ARG A 160 -14.57 8.16 20.78
CA ARG A 160 -15.73 7.91 19.92
C ARG A 160 -15.38 8.37 18.52
N ARG A 161 -15.27 7.45 17.58
CA ARG A 161 -15.20 7.78 16.17
C ARG A 161 -16.50 8.47 15.77
N ARG A 162 -16.59 9.80 15.93
CA ARG A 162 -17.62 10.62 15.28
C ARG A 162 -17.45 10.40 13.79
N GLY A 163 -18.30 9.57 13.21
CA GLY A 163 -18.22 9.24 11.79
C GLY A 163 -18.13 7.75 11.47
N ARG A 164 -18.69 6.87 12.33
CA ARG A 164 -19.05 5.52 11.87
C ARG A 164 -20.22 5.55 10.86
N ILE A 165 -20.83 6.74 10.67
CA ILE A 165 -21.87 7.04 9.68
C ILE A 165 -21.58 8.41 9.08
N ALA A 166 -20.49 8.53 8.47
CA ALA A 166 -20.33 8.95 7.12
C ALA A 166 -19.49 7.80 6.51
N LYS A 167 -20.16 6.75 6.05
CA LYS A 167 -20.00 6.52 4.61
C LYS A 167 -20.25 7.88 3.99
N THR A 168 -19.26 8.78 4.06
CA THR A 168 -19.02 9.68 2.98
C THR A 168 -19.31 8.78 1.79
N GLU A 169 -20.32 9.13 1.00
CA GLU A 169 -20.31 8.78 -0.39
C GLU A 169 -18.84 8.96 -0.74
N THR A 170 -18.12 7.89 -0.66
CA THR A 170 -16.80 7.80 -1.23
C THR A 170 -17.18 8.08 -2.66
N THR A 171 -17.02 9.31 -3.09
CA THR A 171 -16.71 9.56 -4.48
C THR A 171 -15.57 8.61 -4.67
N THR A 172 -15.92 7.44 -5.18
CA THR A 172 -14.99 6.33 -5.36
C THR A 172 -14.06 6.92 -6.38
N VAL A 173 -12.94 7.49 -5.92
CA VAL A 173 -11.95 7.99 -6.85
C VAL A 173 -11.59 6.78 -7.64
N GLU A 174 -12.15 6.69 -8.83
CA GLU A 174 -11.94 5.59 -9.74
C GLU A 174 -10.44 5.46 -9.94
N ARG A 175 -9.86 4.49 -9.27
CA ARG A 175 -8.41 4.26 -9.27
C ARG A 175 -8.02 3.26 -10.34
N PHE A 176 -8.65 3.38 -11.50
CA PHE A 176 -8.34 2.58 -12.67
C PHE A 176 -8.27 3.47 -13.92
N LEU A 177 -7.71 2.92 -14.98
CA LEU A 177 -7.67 3.54 -16.30
C LEU A 177 -8.79 2.92 -17.13
N GLU A 178 -9.64 3.72 -17.71
CA GLU A 178 -10.63 3.27 -18.69
C GLU A 178 -9.94 2.61 -19.87
N GLN A 179 -10.67 1.80 -20.63
CA GLN A 179 -10.14 1.03 -21.74
C GLN A 179 -9.40 1.91 -22.77
N GLU A 180 -9.95 3.08 -23.08
CA GLU A 180 -9.34 4.04 -23.99
C GLU A 180 -7.99 4.57 -23.48
N MET A 181 -7.94 4.93 -22.20
CA MET A 181 -6.69 5.40 -21.56
C MET A 181 -5.64 4.29 -21.47
N TRP A 182 -6.07 3.06 -21.19
CA TRP A 182 -5.18 1.91 -21.19
C TRP A 182 -4.58 1.68 -22.60
N GLN A 183 -5.40 1.70 -23.63
CA GLN A 183 -4.94 1.58 -25.03
C GLN A 183 -3.98 2.72 -25.41
N TYR A 184 -4.25 3.95 -24.94
CA TYR A 184 -3.33 5.06 -25.12
C TYR A 184 -1.95 4.80 -24.51
N VAL A 185 -1.90 4.26 -23.27
CA VAL A 185 -0.64 3.91 -22.60
C VAL A 185 0.13 2.85 -23.38
N LEU A 186 -0.55 1.82 -23.92
CA LEU A 186 0.09 0.80 -24.76
C LEU A 186 0.67 1.40 -26.04
N LYS A 187 -0.10 2.23 -26.75
CA LYS A 187 0.38 2.94 -27.95
C LYS A 187 1.58 3.83 -27.62
N PHE A 188 1.56 4.53 -26.49
CA PHE A 188 2.70 5.33 -26.04
C PHE A 188 3.94 4.47 -25.79
N ILE A 189 3.80 3.30 -25.15
CA ILE A 189 4.92 2.37 -24.97
C ILE A 189 5.48 1.90 -26.30
N ASP A 190 4.62 1.59 -27.28
CA ASP A 190 5.04 1.15 -28.60
C ASP A 190 5.74 2.26 -29.41
N SER A 191 5.39 3.53 -29.17
CA SER A 191 6.02 4.68 -29.82
C SER A 191 7.33 5.16 -29.14
N MET A 192 7.77 4.51 -28.06
CA MET A 192 9.02 4.88 -27.39
C MET A 192 10.23 4.68 -28.31
N PRO A 193 11.30 5.51 -28.15
CA PRO A 193 12.52 5.42 -28.97
C PRO A 193 13.16 4.03 -28.96
N ARG A 194 13.66 3.57 -30.12
CA ARG A 194 14.24 2.24 -30.38
C ARG A 194 15.55 2.29 -31.17
N GLU A 195 16.16 3.46 -31.33
CA GLU A 195 17.33 3.65 -32.19
C GLU A 195 18.55 2.90 -31.62
N THR A 196 18.78 3.02 -30.31
CA THR A 196 19.88 2.35 -29.63
C THR A 196 19.47 1.02 -29.01
N GLN A 197 20.45 0.14 -28.78
CA GLN A 197 20.22 -1.13 -28.09
C GLN A 197 19.64 -0.90 -26.67
N GLY A 198 20.13 0.12 -25.95
CA GLY A 198 19.63 0.46 -24.62
C GLY A 198 18.18 0.95 -24.63
N GLN A 199 17.78 1.71 -25.65
CA GLN A 199 16.39 2.14 -25.83
C GLN A 199 15.49 0.94 -26.11
N ARG A 200 15.90 0.06 -27.03
CA ARG A 200 15.18 -1.21 -27.34
C ARG A 200 15.02 -2.06 -26.07
N ALA A 201 16.07 -2.28 -25.33
CA ALA A 201 16.02 -3.06 -24.10
C ALA A 201 15.08 -2.45 -23.05
N ARG A 202 15.08 -1.12 -22.93
CA ARG A 202 14.17 -0.41 -22.02
C ARG A 202 12.72 -0.56 -22.45
N GLN A 203 12.42 -0.39 -23.73
CA GLN A 203 11.06 -0.50 -24.27
C GLN A 203 10.52 -1.92 -24.14
N GLU A 204 11.29 -2.96 -24.57
CA GLU A 204 10.86 -4.36 -24.47
C GLU A 204 10.61 -4.78 -23.02
N ARG A 205 11.46 -4.36 -22.08
CA ARG A 205 11.21 -4.59 -20.66
C ARG A 205 9.94 -3.89 -20.15
N ILE A 206 9.70 -2.63 -20.55
CA ILE A 206 8.49 -1.90 -20.15
C ILE A 206 7.26 -2.59 -20.72
N ARG A 207 7.27 -2.97 -21.98
CA ARG A 207 6.17 -3.68 -22.62
C ARG A 207 5.84 -4.98 -21.87
N TYR A 208 6.84 -5.80 -21.60
CA TYR A 208 6.67 -7.02 -20.82
C TYR A 208 6.10 -6.76 -19.42
N LEU A 209 6.66 -5.80 -18.69
CA LEU A 209 6.19 -5.47 -17.33
C LEU A 209 4.74 -4.96 -17.31
N PHE A 210 4.34 -4.16 -18.31
CA PHE A 210 2.97 -3.68 -18.42
C PHE A 210 2.01 -4.81 -18.80
N SER A 211 2.38 -5.71 -19.70
CA SER A 211 1.62 -6.93 -20.00
C SER A 211 1.43 -7.80 -18.75
N LEU A 212 2.51 -8.06 -18.01
CA LEU A 212 2.47 -8.83 -16.77
C LEU A 212 1.54 -8.20 -15.71
N LEU A 213 1.69 -6.88 -15.48
CA LEU A 213 0.90 -6.15 -14.48
C LEU A 213 -0.58 -6.08 -14.84
N TYR A 214 -0.91 -5.99 -16.12
CA TYR A 214 -2.29 -5.90 -16.59
C TYR A 214 -2.96 -7.27 -16.72
N LEU A 215 -2.33 -8.22 -17.41
CA LEU A 215 -2.97 -9.51 -17.70
C LEU A 215 -3.12 -10.40 -16.46
N LEU A 216 -2.17 -10.35 -15.53
CA LEU A 216 -2.22 -11.13 -14.29
C LEU A 216 -2.66 -10.34 -13.05
N GLY A 217 -2.65 -9.02 -13.10
CA GLY A 217 -3.01 -8.15 -11.98
C GLY A 217 -2.24 -8.42 -10.67
N PRO A 218 -0.91 -8.67 -10.68
CA PRO A 218 -0.16 -9.06 -9.49
C PRO A 218 0.02 -7.90 -8.51
N ARG A 219 0.38 -8.24 -7.25
CA ARG A 219 0.98 -7.23 -6.36
C ARG A 219 2.43 -6.99 -6.76
N VAL A 220 2.89 -5.75 -6.62
CA VAL A 220 4.28 -5.37 -6.98
C VAL A 220 5.33 -6.22 -6.27
N SER A 221 5.10 -6.57 -4.99
CA SER A 221 5.99 -7.43 -4.22
C SER A 221 6.09 -8.83 -4.79
N GLU A 222 5.00 -9.37 -5.34
CA GLU A 222 4.98 -10.70 -5.96
C GLU A 222 5.80 -10.72 -7.26
N VAL A 223 5.70 -9.66 -8.06
CA VAL A 223 6.53 -9.54 -9.27
C VAL A 223 8.03 -9.44 -8.92
N ALA A 224 8.36 -8.73 -7.84
CA ALA A 224 9.74 -8.51 -7.43
C ALA A 224 10.40 -9.73 -6.74
N SER A 225 9.60 -10.67 -6.20
CA SER A 225 10.10 -11.79 -5.41
C SER A 225 10.11 -13.13 -6.14
N HIS A 226 9.52 -13.20 -7.33
CA HIS A 226 9.41 -14.47 -8.08
C HIS A 226 10.40 -14.54 -9.25
N THR A 227 10.59 -15.77 -9.74
CA THR A 227 11.35 -16.07 -10.96
C THR A 227 10.43 -16.43 -12.11
N MET A 228 10.94 -16.47 -13.33
CA MET A 228 10.19 -16.90 -14.52
C MET A 228 9.79 -18.38 -14.43
N ALA A 229 10.53 -19.23 -13.69
CA ALA A 229 10.18 -20.62 -13.42
C ALA A 229 8.82 -20.80 -12.69
N THR A 230 8.24 -19.71 -12.18
CA THR A 230 6.89 -19.74 -11.60
C THR A 230 5.77 -19.80 -12.64
N PHE A 231 6.05 -19.57 -13.90
CA PHE A 231 5.17 -19.97 -15.01
C PHE A 231 5.31 -21.47 -15.24
N ILE A 232 4.26 -22.21 -15.00
CA ILE A 232 4.25 -23.67 -15.09
C ILE A 232 3.13 -24.14 -16.02
N GLU A 233 3.42 -25.21 -16.77
CA GLU A 233 2.41 -25.89 -17.55
C GLU A 233 1.77 -27.04 -16.77
N ARG A 234 0.43 -27.12 -16.79
CA ARG A 234 -0.33 -28.22 -16.19
C ARG A 234 -1.50 -28.58 -17.11
N ARG A 235 -1.53 -29.84 -17.56
CA ARG A 235 -2.60 -30.36 -18.44
C ARG A 235 -2.80 -29.52 -19.69
N GLY A 236 -1.70 -29.13 -20.37
CA GLY A 236 -1.74 -28.31 -21.57
C GLY A 236 -2.18 -26.84 -21.37
N LYS A 237 -2.18 -26.36 -20.13
CA LYS A 237 -2.56 -24.98 -19.79
C LYS A 237 -1.49 -24.33 -18.94
N TRP A 238 -1.21 -23.05 -19.21
CA TRP A 238 -0.24 -22.28 -18.46
C TRP A 238 -0.83 -21.64 -17.20
N TRP A 239 -0.06 -21.68 -16.13
CA TRP A 239 -0.39 -21.13 -14.84
C TRP A 239 0.78 -20.36 -14.27
N TRP A 240 0.50 -19.26 -13.58
CA TRP A 240 1.48 -18.58 -12.75
C TRP A 240 1.30 -19.02 -11.31
N ARG A 241 2.33 -19.68 -10.77
CA ARG A 241 2.39 -20.13 -9.37
C ARG A 241 2.94 -18.99 -8.52
N VAL A 242 2.09 -18.34 -7.75
CA VAL A 242 2.43 -17.18 -6.94
C VAL A 242 2.28 -17.48 -5.46
N THR A 243 3.31 -17.16 -4.67
CA THR A 243 3.29 -17.22 -3.20
C THR A 243 3.16 -15.80 -2.66
N GLY A 244 2.11 -15.56 -1.89
CA GLY A 244 1.78 -14.26 -1.31
C GLY A 244 2.07 -14.16 0.18
N LYS A 245 1.52 -13.14 0.83
CA LYS A 245 1.65 -12.92 2.27
C LYS A 245 1.15 -14.14 3.06
N GLY A 246 1.96 -14.60 4.02
CA GLY A 246 1.67 -15.79 4.85
C GLY A 246 1.86 -17.10 4.10
N GLU A 247 2.79 -17.13 3.12
CA GLU A 247 3.20 -18.32 2.34
C GLU A 247 2.06 -19.04 1.60
N LYS A 248 0.92 -18.35 1.42
CA LYS A 248 -0.21 -18.89 0.68
C LYS A 248 0.10 -18.91 -0.81
N THR A 249 0.22 -20.10 -1.37
CA THR A 249 0.44 -20.32 -2.80
C THR A 249 -0.89 -20.40 -3.54
N ALA A 250 -0.96 -19.73 -4.71
CA ALA A 250 -2.09 -19.77 -5.62
C ALA A 250 -1.61 -20.03 -7.04
N LEU A 251 -2.49 -20.62 -7.86
CA LEU A 251 -2.31 -20.79 -9.31
C LEU A 251 -3.23 -19.82 -10.02
N ILE A 252 -2.65 -18.94 -10.82
CA ILE A 252 -3.35 -17.94 -11.63
C ILE A 252 -3.33 -18.41 -13.09
N PRO A 253 -4.48 -18.50 -13.77
CA PRO A 253 -4.49 -18.82 -15.19
C PRO A 253 -3.71 -17.79 -16.00
N VAL A 254 -2.94 -18.27 -16.96
CA VAL A 254 -2.16 -17.44 -17.89
C VAL A 254 -2.75 -17.57 -19.27
N ASN A 255 -3.20 -16.46 -19.86
CA ASN A 255 -3.73 -16.44 -21.21
C ASN A 255 -2.62 -16.42 -22.27
N GLN A 256 -2.98 -16.67 -23.53
CA GLN A 256 -2.03 -16.73 -24.64
C GLN A 256 -1.28 -15.41 -24.87
N GLU A 257 -1.94 -14.26 -24.64
CA GLU A 257 -1.29 -12.96 -24.78
C GLU A 257 -0.13 -12.78 -23.77
N MET A 258 -0.31 -13.30 -22.54
CA MET A 258 0.76 -13.24 -21.55
C MET A 258 1.91 -14.18 -21.90
N ILE A 259 1.62 -15.38 -22.41
CA ILE A 259 2.65 -16.31 -22.91
C ILE A 259 3.42 -15.66 -24.05
N ALA A 260 2.74 -15.11 -25.05
CA ALA A 260 3.39 -14.42 -26.15
C ALA A 260 4.27 -13.22 -25.69
N ALA A 261 3.80 -12.46 -24.69
CA ALA A 261 4.59 -11.37 -24.10
C ALA A 261 5.85 -11.89 -23.36
N LEU A 262 5.71 -13.03 -22.68
CA LEU A 262 6.81 -13.70 -21.99
C LEU A 262 7.85 -14.22 -22.99
N GLU A 263 7.42 -15.00 -24.00
CA GLU A 263 8.27 -15.55 -25.07
C GLU A 263 9.05 -14.47 -25.80
N ARG A 264 8.34 -13.41 -26.21
CA ARG A 264 8.95 -12.25 -26.87
C ARG A 264 10.05 -11.63 -26.03
N TYR A 265 9.77 -11.37 -24.75
CA TYR A 265 10.75 -10.72 -23.88
C TYR A 265 11.93 -11.63 -23.59
N ARG A 266 11.70 -12.92 -23.31
CA ARG A 266 12.73 -13.92 -23.06
C ARG A 266 13.67 -14.07 -24.27
N THR A 267 13.11 -14.23 -25.47
CA THR A 267 13.88 -14.29 -26.71
C THR A 267 14.70 -13.02 -26.92
N PHE A 268 14.11 -11.84 -26.63
CA PHE A 268 14.84 -10.58 -26.75
C PHE A 268 16.05 -10.49 -25.83
N ILE A 269 15.99 -11.04 -24.62
CA ILE A 269 17.12 -11.06 -23.67
C ILE A 269 18.04 -12.28 -23.84
N GLY A 270 17.84 -13.07 -24.91
CA GLY A 270 18.71 -14.20 -25.26
C GLY A 270 18.42 -15.50 -24.51
N LEU A 271 17.22 -15.65 -23.93
CA LEU A 271 16.76 -16.88 -23.28
C LEU A 271 15.89 -17.73 -24.22
N SER A 272 15.69 -19.01 -23.85
CA SER A 272 14.67 -19.87 -24.47
C SER A 272 13.29 -19.21 -24.40
N ALA A 273 12.40 -19.49 -25.35
CA ALA A 273 11.07 -18.87 -25.42
C ALA A 273 10.27 -19.10 -24.13
N LEU A 274 10.27 -20.32 -23.62
CA LEU A 274 9.58 -20.68 -22.39
C LEU A 274 10.58 -20.92 -21.25
N PRO A 275 10.17 -20.70 -19.98
CA PRO A 275 11.04 -20.89 -18.84
C PRO A 275 11.25 -22.37 -18.50
N ASP A 276 12.45 -22.70 -18.05
CA ASP A 276 12.75 -23.98 -17.44
C ASP A 276 12.24 -24.00 -16.00
N PRO A 277 11.68 -25.12 -15.49
CA PRO A 277 11.20 -25.22 -14.10
C PRO A 277 12.25 -24.91 -13.03
N GLU A 278 13.52 -25.12 -13.33
CA GLU A 278 14.63 -24.91 -12.40
C GLU A 278 15.36 -23.59 -12.59
N GLU A 279 14.91 -22.74 -13.56
CA GLU A 279 15.63 -21.49 -13.82
C GLU A 279 15.45 -20.47 -12.71
N THR A 280 16.50 -19.67 -12.50
CA THR A 280 16.52 -18.64 -11.46
C THR A 280 16.33 -17.22 -12.01
N THR A 281 16.03 -17.08 -13.31
CA THR A 281 15.80 -15.78 -13.94
C THR A 281 14.69 -15.03 -13.21
N PRO A 282 14.94 -13.82 -12.70
CA PRO A 282 13.90 -13.05 -12.02
C PRO A 282 12.70 -12.78 -12.91
N LEU A 283 11.50 -12.81 -12.34
CA LEU A 283 10.26 -12.47 -13.07
C LEU A 283 10.29 -11.06 -13.65
N ALA A 284 10.92 -10.12 -12.95
CA ALA A 284 11.17 -8.75 -13.41
C ALA A 284 12.68 -8.46 -13.40
N PRO A 285 13.41 -8.78 -14.48
CA PRO A 285 14.86 -8.57 -14.50
C PRO A 285 15.25 -7.11 -14.75
N SER A 286 16.45 -6.74 -14.30
CA SER A 286 17.11 -5.50 -14.66
C SER A 286 17.50 -5.47 -16.16
N ILE A 287 17.82 -4.31 -16.70
CA ILE A 287 18.45 -4.23 -18.04
C ILE A 287 19.81 -4.90 -17.93
N GLY A 288 20.02 -5.98 -18.66
CA GLY A 288 21.19 -6.86 -18.52
C GLY A 288 20.86 -8.23 -17.90
N GLY A 289 19.64 -8.43 -17.40
CA GLY A 289 19.07 -9.76 -17.16
C GLY A 289 19.46 -10.49 -15.87
N ILE A 290 20.53 -10.09 -15.19
CA ILE A 290 21.16 -10.88 -14.13
C ILE A 290 20.46 -10.74 -12.77
N ARG A 291 19.89 -9.57 -12.46
CA ARG A 291 19.29 -9.27 -11.13
C ARG A 291 17.83 -8.89 -11.27
N GLY A 292 17.03 -9.30 -10.31
CA GLY A 292 15.65 -8.81 -10.16
C GLY A 292 15.61 -7.34 -9.78
N ILE A 293 14.56 -6.65 -10.21
CA ILE A 293 14.27 -5.29 -9.75
C ILE A 293 13.40 -5.33 -8.49
N THR A 294 13.63 -4.37 -7.59
CA THR A 294 12.83 -4.25 -6.38
C THR A 294 11.43 -3.71 -6.68
N SER A 295 10.49 -3.93 -5.74
CA SER A 295 9.13 -3.35 -5.80
C SER A 295 9.17 -1.82 -6.01
N ASN A 296 10.11 -1.12 -5.38
CA ASN A 296 10.28 0.32 -5.54
C ASN A 296 10.78 0.71 -6.94
N MET A 297 11.71 -0.07 -7.52
CA MET A 297 12.15 0.16 -8.89
C MET A 297 11.02 -0.08 -9.89
N LEU A 298 10.24 -1.16 -9.73
CA LEU A 298 9.07 -1.44 -10.56
C LEU A 298 8.05 -0.30 -10.48
N TYR A 299 7.76 0.19 -9.27
CA TYR A 299 6.91 1.36 -9.07
C TYR A 299 7.44 2.59 -9.82
N ARG A 300 8.74 2.87 -9.72
CA ARG A 300 9.37 4.01 -10.42
C ARG A 300 9.31 3.87 -11.94
N ILE A 301 9.48 2.67 -12.48
CA ILE A 301 9.34 2.39 -13.92
C ILE A 301 7.91 2.73 -14.36
N VAL A 302 6.90 2.20 -13.68
CA VAL A 302 5.49 2.47 -14.00
C VAL A 302 5.18 3.95 -13.90
N LYS A 303 5.56 4.61 -12.80
CA LYS A 303 5.36 6.07 -12.63
C LYS A 303 6.07 6.88 -13.71
N GLY A 304 7.27 6.48 -14.11
CA GLY A 304 8.01 7.13 -15.19
C GLY A 304 7.34 7.00 -16.56
N VAL A 305 6.73 5.86 -16.84
CA VAL A 305 5.99 5.65 -18.10
C VAL A 305 4.70 6.48 -18.11
N VAL A 306 3.85 6.32 -17.08
CA VAL A 306 2.55 7.02 -17.05
C VAL A 306 2.71 8.54 -16.99
N ARG A 307 3.78 9.05 -16.33
CA ARG A 307 4.09 10.48 -16.33
C ARG A 307 4.42 10.98 -17.73
N ARG A 308 5.33 10.31 -18.46
CA ARG A 308 5.70 10.69 -19.83
C ARG A 308 4.52 10.56 -20.79
N ALA A 309 3.71 9.52 -20.65
CA ALA A 309 2.46 9.38 -21.42
C ALA A 309 1.49 10.51 -21.12
N ALA A 310 1.35 10.92 -19.85
CA ALA A 310 0.53 12.07 -19.47
C ALA A 310 1.07 13.39 -20.03
N ASP A 311 2.39 13.62 -19.97
CA ASP A 311 3.02 14.82 -20.51
C ASP A 311 2.82 14.92 -22.03
N ALA A 312 2.82 13.79 -22.74
CA ALA A 312 2.50 13.72 -24.17
C ALA A 312 1.01 13.94 -24.47
N LEU A 313 0.11 13.61 -23.55
CA LEU A 313 -1.35 13.77 -23.69
C LEU A 313 -1.81 15.18 -23.32
N GLU A 314 -1.08 15.88 -22.46
CA GLU A 314 -1.45 17.18 -21.90
C GLU A 314 -1.89 18.23 -22.94
N PRO A 315 -1.22 18.37 -24.11
CA PRO A 315 -1.62 19.38 -25.11
C PRO A 315 -3.00 19.11 -25.74
N THR A 316 -3.46 17.84 -25.74
CA THR A 316 -4.70 17.42 -26.42
C THR A 316 -5.84 17.15 -25.43
N ASP A 317 -5.54 16.62 -24.24
CA ASP A 317 -6.52 16.31 -23.19
C ASP A 317 -5.89 16.49 -21.79
N PRO A 318 -5.89 17.72 -21.25
CA PRO A 318 -5.33 18.01 -19.93
C PRO A 318 -6.01 17.23 -18.80
N HIS A 319 -7.32 16.96 -18.93
CA HIS A 319 -8.08 16.26 -17.89
C HIS A 319 -7.66 14.78 -17.80
N LYS A 320 -7.62 14.08 -18.92
CA LYS A 320 -7.12 12.70 -18.96
C LYS A 320 -5.64 12.62 -18.58
N ALA A 321 -4.82 13.61 -18.96
CA ALA A 321 -3.42 13.68 -18.55
C ALA A 321 -3.28 13.80 -17.04
N GLN A 322 -4.08 14.63 -16.38
CA GLN A 322 -4.08 14.76 -14.92
C GLN A 322 -4.49 13.44 -14.24
N LYS A 323 -5.52 12.74 -14.74
CA LYS A 323 -5.92 11.42 -14.26
C LYS A 323 -4.76 10.41 -14.41
N LEU A 324 -4.11 10.38 -15.58
CA LEU A 324 -3.01 9.47 -15.88
C LEU A 324 -1.79 9.71 -14.98
N ARG A 325 -1.44 10.97 -14.65
CA ARG A 325 -0.37 11.30 -13.70
C ARG A 325 -0.57 10.69 -12.31
N ARG A 326 -1.81 10.45 -11.91
CA ARG A 326 -2.14 9.82 -10.62
C ARG A 326 -1.95 8.31 -10.65
N ALA A 327 -1.96 7.68 -11.83
CA ALA A 327 -1.83 6.25 -11.99
C ALA A 327 -0.53 5.71 -11.36
N SER A 328 -0.60 4.47 -10.85
CA SER A 328 0.48 3.77 -10.17
C SER A 328 0.35 2.27 -10.43
N THR A 329 1.28 1.49 -9.94
CA THR A 329 1.19 0.01 -10.02
C THR A 329 -0.09 -0.54 -9.39
N HIS A 330 -0.60 0.11 -8.35
CA HIS A 330 -1.86 -0.29 -7.73
C HIS A 330 -3.06 0.01 -8.65
N TRP A 331 -3.02 1.15 -9.35
CA TRP A 331 -4.02 1.46 -10.37
C TRP A 331 -4.03 0.44 -11.50
N LEU A 332 -2.85 -0.02 -11.98
CA LEU A 332 -2.79 -1.04 -13.03
C LEU A 332 -3.46 -2.36 -12.58
N ARG A 333 -3.27 -2.73 -11.32
CA ARG A 333 -3.99 -3.88 -10.77
C ARG A 333 -5.51 -3.64 -10.68
N HIS A 334 -5.95 -2.44 -10.29
CA HIS A 334 -7.37 -2.06 -10.32
C HIS A 334 -7.90 -2.13 -11.75
N THR A 335 -7.17 -1.54 -12.70
CA THR A 335 -7.50 -1.61 -14.14
C THR A 335 -7.67 -3.06 -14.62
N ALA A 336 -6.72 -3.94 -14.27
CA ALA A 336 -6.80 -5.35 -14.61
C ALA A 336 -8.08 -6.02 -14.07
N VAL A 337 -8.40 -5.78 -12.81
CA VAL A 337 -9.59 -6.35 -12.14
C VAL A 337 -10.88 -5.81 -12.75
N THR A 338 -10.97 -4.49 -12.96
CA THR A 338 -12.14 -3.84 -13.58
C THR A 338 -12.36 -4.36 -15.00
N HIS A 339 -11.32 -4.34 -15.84
CA HIS A 339 -11.46 -4.80 -17.24
C HIS A 339 -11.75 -6.31 -17.35
N GLN A 340 -11.28 -7.15 -16.41
CA GLN A 340 -11.70 -8.56 -16.35
C GLN A 340 -13.19 -8.70 -16.06
N THR A 341 -13.71 -7.87 -15.15
CA THR A 341 -15.15 -7.83 -14.82
C THR A 341 -15.96 -7.33 -16.01
N ASP A 342 -15.52 -6.23 -16.66
CA ASP A 342 -16.18 -5.66 -17.84
C ASP A 342 -16.19 -6.63 -19.04
N ALA A 343 -15.16 -7.49 -19.13
CA ALA A 343 -15.10 -8.58 -20.13
C ALA A 343 -16.03 -9.77 -19.79
N GLY A 344 -16.84 -9.68 -18.75
CA GLY A 344 -17.80 -10.71 -18.36
C GLY A 344 -17.19 -11.92 -17.62
N ILE A 345 -15.94 -11.80 -17.13
CA ILE A 345 -15.36 -12.86 -16.30
C ILE A 345 -16.06 -12.88 -14.94
N GLU A 346 -16.62 -14.04 -14.59
CA GLU A 346 -17.35 -14.19 -13.33
C GLU A 346 -16.54 -13.70 -12.11
N LEU A 347 -17.19 -12.93 -11.24
CA LEU A 347 -16.58 -12.29 -10.07
C LEU A 347 -15.80 -13.26 -9.16
N ARG A 348 -16.26 -14.52 -9.06
CA ARG A 348 -15.55 -15.56 -8.30
C ARG A 348 -14.16 -15.87 -8.86
N TYR A 349 -13.99 -15.84 -10.20
CA TYR A 349 -12.70 -16.07 -10.85
C TYR A 349 -11.82 -14.83 -10.77
N VAL A 350 -12.40 -13.64 -10.94
CA VAL A 350 -11.69 -12.36 -10.76
C VAL A 350 -11.17 -12.25 -9.33
N ASN A 351 -11.99 -12.53 -8.32
CA ASN A 351 -11.59 -12.53 -6.91
C ASN A 351 -10.46 -13.53 -6.62
N ARG A 352 -10.54 -14.73 -7.19
CA ARG A 352 -9.50 -15.77 -7.04
C ARG A 352 -8.19 -15.33 -7.69
N SER A 353 -8.24 -14.76 -8.89
CA SER A 353 -7.06 -14.23 -9.60
C SER A 353 -6.45 -13.05 -8.86
N ALA A 354 -7.28 -12.13 -8.37
CA ALA A 354 -6.83 -11.01 -7.56
C ALA A 354 -6.35 -11.42 -6.15
N ARG A 355 -6.73 -12.61 -5.67
CA ARG A 355 -6.39 -13.11 -4.32
C ARG A 355 -6.80 -12.11 -3.23
N HIS A 356 -8.02 -11.59 -3.34
CA HIS A 356 -8.64 -10.80 -2.30
C HIS A 356 -9.12 -11.71 -1.18
N ALA A 357 -8.79 -11.38 0.07
CA ALA A 357 -9.20 -12.18 1.23
C ALA A 357 -10.72 -12.11 1.45
N ASN A 358 -11.38 -11.06 0.95
CA ASN A 358 -12.81 -10.84 1.07
C ASN A 358 -13.39 -10.46 -0.29
N LEU A 359 -14.53 -11.06 -0.67
CA LEU A 359 -15.32 -10.74 -1.86
C LEU A 359 -15.77 -9.26 -1.88
N GLU A 360 -16.03 -8.67 -0.72
CA GLU A 360 -16.36 -7.24 -0.58
C GLU A 360 -15.29 -6.33 -1.23
N THR A 361 -14.02 -6.74 -1.17
CA THR A 361 -12.94 -5.99 -1.82
C THR A 361 -13.06 -6.04 -3.34
N THR A 362 -13.62 -7.10 -3.91
CA THR A 362 -13.81 -7.25 -5.36
C THR A 362 -15.08 -6.56 -5.82
N LYS A 363 -16.12 -6.51 -4.98
CA LYS A 363 -17.37 -5.77 -5.28
C LYS A 363 -17.15 -4.27 -5.51
N LEU A 364 -16.09 -3.69 -4.95
CA LEU A 364 -15.73 -2.28 -5.19
C LEU A 364 -15.36 -1.98 -6.66
N TYR A 365 -15.20 -3.00 -7.50
CA TYR A 365 -14.85 -2.88 -8.92
C TYR A 365 -16.05 -3.08 -9.87
N LEU A 366 -17.25 -3.29 -9.32
CA LEU A 366 -18.47 -3.48 -10.09
C LEU A 366 -19.11 -2.14 -10.48
N HIS A 367 -18.34 -1.27 -11.14
CA HIS A 367 -18.86 0.01 -11.62
C HIS A 367 -19.82 -0.16 -12.81
N THR A 368 -19.65 -1.22 -13.60
CA THR A 368 -20.53 -1.59 -14.70
C THR A 368 -21.87 -2.16 -14.22
N GLU A 369 -21.99 -2.61 -12.97
CA GLU A 369 -23.27 -3.06 -12.43
C GLU A 369 -24.29 -1.91 -12.33
N ASP A 370 -23.84 -0.67 -12.11
CA ASP A 370 -24.76 0.46 -11.99
C ASP A 370 -25.43 0.76 -13.33
N ASP A 371 -24.66 0.76 -14.44
CA ASP A 371 -25.20 0.96 -15.78
C ASP A 371 -26.04 -0.25 -16.23
N ALA A 372 -25.55 -1.47 -16.04
CA ALA A 372 -26.27 -2.70 -16.34
C ALA A 372 -27.52 -2.86 -15.43
N TRP A 373 -27.45 -2.40 -14.17
CA TRP A 373 -28.59 -2.37 -13.29
C TRP A 373 -29.62 -1.36 -13.76
N HIS A 374 -29.20 -0.17 -14.17
CA HIS A 374 -30.09 0.83 -14.75
C HIS A 374 -30.81 0.28 -15.99
N GLU A 375 -30.06 -0.30 -16.93
CA GLU A 375 -30.63 -0.96 -18.11
C GLU A 375 -31.57 -2.12 -17.76
N ALA A 376 -31.25 -2.91 -16.72
CA ALA A 376 -32.12 -3.97 -16.26
C ALA A 376 -33.42 -3.42 -15.63
N MET A 377 -33.34 -2.30 -14.92
CA MET A 377 -34.51 -1.64 -14.34
C MET A 377 -35.43 -1.02 -15.38
N GLU A 378 -34.91 -0.58 -16.54
CA GLU A 378 -35.73 -0.12 -17.66
C GLU A 378 -36.64 -1.23 -18.23
N LYS A 379 -36.28 -2.51 -18.02
CA LYS A 379 -37.11 -3.66 -18.36
C LYS A 379 -38.26 -3.91 -17.38
N HIS A 380 -38.23 -3.28 -16.20
CA HIS A 380 -39.26 -3.37 -15.17
C HIS A 380 -40.34 -2.32 -15.43
N LYS A 381 -41.34 -2.66 -16.25
CA LYS A 381 -42.43 -1.77 -16.63
C LYS A 381 -43.64 -1.93 -15.70
N LEU A 382 -44.37 -0.82 -15.47
CA LEU A 382 -45.65 -0.80 -14.69
C LEU A 382 -46.74 -1.69 -15.29
N GLN A 383 -46.75 -1.86 -16.60
CA GLN A 383 -47.63 -2.79 -17.33
C GLN A 383 -46.79 -3.64 -18.25
N LYS A 384 -47.00 -4.96 -18.28
CA LYS A 384 -46.56 -5.81 -19.39
C LYS A 384 -47.28 -5.32 -20.62
N ASP A 385 -46.52 -5.06 -21.71
CA ASP A 385 -47.10 -4.76 -23.02
C ASP A 385 -48.08 -5.87 -23.32
N GLY A 386 -49.35 -5.53 -23.47
CA GLY A 386 -50.45 -6.48 -23.56
C GLY A 386 -50.25 -7.41 -24.75
N GLU A 387 -50.54 -8.69 -24.53
CA GLU A 387 -50.97 -9.58 -25.61
C GLU A 387 -52.23 -8.94 -26.19
N GLU A 388 -52.11 -8.36 -27.38
CA GLU A 388 -53.25 -8.08 -28.23
C GLU A 388 -53.85 -9.43 -28.65
N SER A 389 -55.12 -9.65 -28.21
CA SER A 389 -55.96 -10.76 -28.65
C SER A 389 -56.39 -10.59 -30.09
#